data_edc9dbc522d338c96133880fe54adf62
#
_entry.id   edc9dbc522d338c96133880fe54adf62
#
_cell.length_a   1.000
_cell.length_b   1.000
_cell.length_c   1.000
_cell.angle_alpha   90.00
_cell.angle_beta   90.00
_cell.angle_gamma   90.00
#
_symmetry.space_group_name_H-M   'P 1'
#
loop_
_entity.id
_entity.type
_entity.pdbx_description
1 polymer ?
#
loop_
_entity_poly.entity_id
_entity_poly.type
_entity_poly.pdbx_seq_one_letter_code
_entity_poly.pdbx_strand_id
1 'polypeptide(L)'
;FSPTYPPAGRVAFSSQSGALGLAILEYATELNLGISQFVSVGNKADVSSNDLIEFWEQDDGTDLILLYLESFGNPRRFTRIARRVGRRKPIIAVKSGRTRAGVRAAASHTG
;
A
#
# COMPACT_ATOMS: atom_id res chain seq x y z
N PHE A 1 -12.20 22.52 -4.56
CA PHE A 1 -11.28 21.48 -4.07
C PHE A 1 -9.85 21.91 -4.29
N SER A 2 -9.15 22.06 -3.23
CA SER A 2 -7.73 22.37 -3.28
C SER A 2 -6.98 21.05 -3.07
N PRO A 3 -6.20 20.60 -4.05
CA PRO A 3 -5.49 19.35 -3.87
C PRO A 3 -4.47 19.47 -2.74
N THR A 4 -4.47 18.46 -1.89
CA THR A 4 -3.53 18.38 -0.80
C THR A 4 -2.53 17.28 -1.15
N TYR A 5 -1.25 17.64 -1.14
CA TYR A 5 -0.20 16.69 -1.46
C TYR A 5 0.66 16.46 -0.22
N PRO A 6 0.97 15.20 0.10
CA PRO A 6 1.93 14.93 1.17
C PRO A 6 3.30 15.47 0.77
N PRO A 7 4.15 15.79 1.74
CA PRO A 7 5.50 16.21 1.44
C PRO A 7 6.26 15.09 0.72
N ALA A 8 7.24 15.47 -0.06
CA ALA A 8 8.11 14.50 -0.70
C ALA A 8 8.87 13.71 0.36
N GLY A 9 9.07 12.43 0.13
CA GLY A 9 9.74 11.57 1.10
C GLY A 9 10.09 10.21 0.53
N ARG A 10 10.14 9.22 1.41
CA ARG A 10 10.69 7.91 1.08
C ARG A 10 9.69 6.77 1.32
N VAL A 11 8.41 7.09 1.41
CA VAL A 11 7.34 6.11 1.59
C VAL A 11 6.60 5.92 0.27
N ALA A 12 6.60 4.71 -0.25
CA ALA A 12 5.82 4.36 -1.42
C ALA A 12 4.48 3.80 -0.98
N PHE A 13 3.40 4.21 -1.64
CA PHE A 13 2.05 3.80 -1.26
C PHE A 13 1.27 3.34 -2.47
N SER A 14 0.70 2.14 -2.38
CA SER A 14 -0.20 1.60 -3.39
C SER A 14 -1.56 1.33 -2.78
N SER A 15 -2.62 1.73 -3.47
CA SER A 15 -3.99 1.48 -3.04
C SER A 15 -4.80 0.84 -4.15
N GLN A 16 -5.55 -0.20 -3.80
CA GLN A 16 -6.52 -0.81 -4.72
C GLN A 16 -7.86 -0.08 -4.70
N SER A 17 -8.02 0.90 -3.82
CA SER A 17 -9.21 1.75 -3.77
C SER A 17 -8.80 3.20 -3.99
N GLY A 18 -9.32 3.81 -5.06
CA GLY A 18 -9.02 5.20 -5.35
C GLY A 18 -9.48 6.15 -4.25
N ALA A 19 -10.73 5.98 -3.81
CA ALA A 19 -11.29 6.86 -2.80
C ALA A 19 -10.57 6.75 -1.46
N LEU A 20 -10.28 5.53 -1.00
CA LEU A 20 -9.56 5.33 0.24
C LEU A 20 -8.10 5.73 0.11
N GLY A 21 -7.52 5.55 -1.07
CA GLY A 21 -6.16 6.01 -1.32
C GLY A 21 -6.02 7.51 -1.14
N LEU A 22 -6.98 8.29 -1.66
CA LEU A 22 -6.98 9.73 -1.47
C LEU A 22 -7.14 10.12 0.00
N ALA A 23 -8.01 9.43 0.72
CA ALA A 23 -8.21 9.70 2.14
C ALA A 23 -6.93 9.41 2.95
N ILE A 24 -6.23 8.33 2.60
CA ILE A 24 -4.98 8.00 3.27
C ILE A 24 -3.88 9.03 2.92
N LEU A 25 -3.86 9.52 1.68
CA LEU A 25 -2.93 10.58 1.31
C LEU A 25 -3.17 11.86 2.09
N GLU A 26 -4.44 12.23 2.29
CA GLU A 26 -4.77 13.38 3.12
C GLU A 26 -4.28 13.20 4.55
N TYR A 27 -4.49 12.01 5.09
CA TYR A 27 -4.04 11.68 6.43
C TYR A 27 -2.52 11.71 6.53
N ALA A 28 -1.84 11.17 5.54
CA ALA A 28 -0.38 11.23 5.49
C ALA A 28 0.12 12.67 5.47
N THR A 29 -0.58 13.55 4.75
CA THR A 29 -0.25 14.97 4.72
C THR A 29 -0.40 15.59 6.11
N GLU A 30 -1.48 15.26 6.82
CA GLU A 30 -1.70 15.77 8.18
C GLU A 30 -0.61 15.29 9.14
N LEU A 31 -0.15 14.06 8.97
CA LEU A 31 0.92 13.49 9.79
C LEU A 31 2.32 13.89 9.32
N ASN A 32 2.39 14.64 8.24
CA ASN A 32 3.66 15.07 7.64
C ASN A 32 4.54 13.89 7.23
N LEU A 33 3.91 12.82 6.75
CA LEU A 33 4.64 11.67 6.21
C LEU A 33 5.06 11.96 4.77
N GLY A 34 6.33 11.75 4.48
CA GLY A 34 6.85 11.98 3.14
C GLY A 34 6.56 10.81 2.21
N ILE A 35 5.81 11.05 1.14
CA ILE A 35 5.47 10.03 0.15
C ILE A 35 6.36 10.19 -1.07
N SER A 36 7.05 9.10 -1.46
CA SER A 36 7.88 9.10 -2.66
C SER A 36 7.05 8.85 -3.91
N GLN A 37 6.10 7.94 -3.82
CA GLN A 37 5.22 7.59 -4.93
C GLN A 37 3.87 7.15 -4.39
N PHE A 38 2.82 7.49 -5.11
CA PHE A 38 1.48 6.94 -4.86
C PHE A 38 0.94 6.34 -6.15
N VAL A 39 0.48 5.10 -6.07
CA VAL A 39 -0.09 4.40 -7.22
C VAL A 39 -1.47 3.87 -6.84
N SER A 40 -2.48 4.25 -7.60
CA SER A 40 -3.82 3.68 -7.46
C SER A 40 -3.96 2.57 -8.47
N VAL A 41 -4.17 1.34 -7.99
CA VAL A 41 -4.23 0.15 -8.83
C VAL A 41 -5.65 -0.41 -8.80
N GLY A 42 -6.34 -0.34 -9.93
CA GLY A 42 -7.67 -0.93 -10.05
C GLY A 42 -7.60 -2.45 -10.10
N ASN A 43 -8.75 -3.10 -9.93
CA ASN A 43 -8.83 -4.55 -9.94
C ASN A 43 -8.45 -5.19 -11.29
N LYS A 44 -8.49 -4.39 -12.35
CA LYS A 44 -8.19 -4.87 -13.70
C LYS A 44 -6.91 -4.25 -14.25
N ALA A 45 -6.08 -3.68 -13.40
CA ALA A 45 -4.85 -3.09 -13.85
C ALA A 45 -3.85 -4.16 -14.29
N ASP A 46 -3.06 -3.85 -15.31
CA ASP A 46 -1.99 -4.74 -15.76
C ASP A 46 -0.88 -4.86 -14.74
N VAL A 47 -0.71 -3.82 -13.92
CA VAL A 47 0.31 -3.80 -12.88
C VAL A 47 -0.34 -4.27 -11.56
N SER A 48 0.22 -5.30 -10.96
CA SER A 48 -0.26 -5.81 -9.69
C SER A 48 0.52 -5.21 -8.52
N SER A 49 -0.01 -5.38 -7.30
CA SER A 49 0.71 -4.98 -6.09
C SER A 49 2.05 -5.70 -5.99
N ASN A 50 2.11 -6.95 -6.44
CA ASN A 50 3.36 -7.72 -6.42
C ASN A 50 4.42 -7.07 -7.31
N ASP A 51 4.03 -6.59 -8.49
CA ASP A 51 4.95 -5.91 -9.39
C ASP A 51 5.48 -4.62 -8.77
N LEU A 52 4.61 -3.87 -8.09
CA LEU A 52 5.00 -2.63 -7.44
C LEU A 52 5.96 -2.88 -6.27
N ILE A 53 5.71 -3.91 -5.46
CA ILE A 53 6.59 -4.26 -4.36
C ILE A 53 7.98 -4.59 -4.89
N GLU A 54 8.07 -5.35 -5.98
CA GLU A 54 9.34 -5.70 -6.57
C GLU A 54 10.05 -4.48 -7.17
N PHE A 55 9.29 -3.56 -7.76
CA PHE A 55 9.85 -2.32 -8.26
C PHE A 55 10.43 -1.49 -7.12
N TRP A 56 9.69 -1.35 -6.03
CA TRP A 56 10.13 -0.54 -4.90
C TRP A 56 11.26 -1.17 -4.11
N GLU A 57 11.42 -2.50 -4.21
CA GLU A 57 12.57 -3.16 -3.63
C GLU A 57 13.87 -2.58 -4.16
N GLN A 58 13.89 -2.24 -5.44
CA GLN A 58 15.08 -1.74 -6.12
C GLN A 58 15.15 -0.20 -6.15
N ASP A 59 14.11 0.46 -5.71
CA ASP A 59 14.03 1.91 -5.77
C ASP A 59 14.76 2.55 -4.59
N ASP A 60 15.87 3.23 -4.89
CA ASP A 60 16.67 3.90 -3.86
C ASP A 60 15.91 5.04 -3.16
N GLY A 61 14.84 5.53 -3.78
CA GLY A 61 14.00 6.58 -3.21
C GLY A 61 12.94 6.09 -2.24
N THR A 62 12.83 4.77 -2.04
CA THR A 62 11.80 4.17 -1.19
C THR A 62 12.44 3.43 -0.03
N ASP A 63 12.02 3.76 1.20
CA ASP A 63 12.45 3.07 2.41
C ASP A 63 11.34 2.26 3.07
N LEU A 64 10.08 2.62 2.80
CA LEU A 64 8.91 1.99 3.41
C LEU A 64 7.84 1.82 2.35
N ILE A 65 7.18 0.68 2.36
CA ILE A 65 6.11 0.36 1.41
C ILE A 65 4.80 0.22 2.17
N LEU A 66 3.81 1.03 1.78
CA LEU A 66 2.45 0.94 2.32
C LEU A 66 1.53 0.38 1.25
N LEU A 67 0.68 -0.57 1.63
CA LEU A 67 -0.27 -1.19 0.72
C LEU A 67 -1.66 -1.16 1.32
N TYR A 68 -2.64 -0.73 0.55
CA TYR A 68 -4.04 -0.94 0.87
C TYR A 68 -4.61 -1.92 -0.15
N LEU A 69 -5.05 -3.08 0.33
CA LEU A 69 -5.42 -4.19 -0.54
C LEU A 69 -6.88 -4.60 -0.33
N GLU A 70 -7.60 -4.79 -1.41
CA GLU A 70 -8.91 -5.42 -1.40
C GLU A 70 -8.78 -6.91 -1.70
N SER A 71 -7.73 -7.29 -2.41
CA SER A 71 -7.42 -8.67 -2.75
C SER A 71 -5.91 -8.84 -2.86
N PHE A 72 -5.41 -9.99 -2.43
CA PHE A 72 -4.00 -10.34 -2.59
C PHE A 72 -3.68 -10.84 -4.01
N GLY A 73 -4.72 -11.09 -4.83
CA GLY A 73 -4.52 -11.74 -6.12
C GLY A 73 -4.10 -13.19 -5.90
N ASN A 74 -2.81 -13.47 -6.06
CA ASN A 74 -2.24 -14.77 -5.72
C ASN A 74 -1.61 -14.68 -4.33
N PRO A 75 -2.27 -15.22 -3.27
CA PRO A 75 -1.76 -15.07 -1.90
C PRO A 75 -0.39 -15.70 -1.68
N ARG A 76 -0.10 -16.80 -2.33
CA ARG A 76 1.19 -17.48 -2.18
C ARG A 76 2.32 -16.65 -2.75
N ARG A 77 2.09 -16.09 -3.94
CA ARG A 77 3.09 -15.22 -4.57
C ARG A 77 3.28 -13.96 -3.75
N PHE A 78 2.20 -13.35 -3.27
CA PHE A 78 2.27 -12.18 -2.44
C PHE A 78 3.10 -12.44 -1.17
N THR A 79 2.80 -13.53 -0.48
CA THR A 79 3.50 -13.87 0.76
C THR A 79 5.00 -14.06 0.52
N ARG A 80 5.35 -14.75 -0.56
CA ARG A 80 6.75 -15.00 -0.89
C ARG A 80 7.51 -13.72 -1.19
N ILE A 81 6.90 -12.84 -2.00
CA ILE A 81 7.52 -11.57 -2.36
C ILE A 81 7.62 -10.66 -1.13
N ALA A 82 6.55 -10.57 -0.34
CA ALA A 82 6.54 -9.73 0.84
C ALA A 82 7.57 -10.17 1.87
N ARG A 83 7.77 -11.47 2.06
CA ARG A 83 8.82 -11.96 2.95
C ARG A 83 10.21 -11.58 2.48
N ARG A 84 10.46 -11.74 1.19
CA ARG A 84 11.76 -11.42 0.63
C ARG A 84 12.05 -9.93 0.70
N VAL A 85 11.14 -9.12 0.23
CA VAL A 85 11.32 -7.67 0.18
C VAL A 85 11.29 -7.08 1.58
N GLY A 86 10.43 -7.61 2.46
CA GLY A 86 10.30 -7.12 3.83
C GLY A 86 11.56 -7.24 4.66
N ARG A 87 12.49 -8.08 4.24
CA ARG A 87 13.82 -8.16 4.90
C ARG A 87 14.70 -6.96 4.59
N ARG A 88 14.43 -6.30 3.47
CA ARG A 88 15.21 -5.14 3.02
C ARG A 88 14.48 -3.83 3.28
N LYS A 89 13.16 -3.82 3.10
CA LYS A 89 12.33 -2.62 3.28
C LYS A 89 11.04 -3.03 3.98
N PRO A 90 10.66 -2.36 5.07
CA PRO A 90 9.42 -2.68 5.76
C PRO A 90 8.22 -2.53 4.84
N ILE A 91 7.28 -3.47 4.95
CA ILE A 91 6.03 -3.43 4.22
C ILE A 91 4.89 -3.44 5.23
N ILE A 92 4.03 -2.44 5.14
CA ILE A 92 2.83 -2.38 5.94
C ILE A 92 1.64 -2.55 5.00
N ALA A 93 0.87 -3.61 5.20
CA ALA A 93 -0.27 -3.90 4.35
C ALA A 93 -1.54 -3.92 5.18
N VAL A 94 -2.57 -3.24 4.68
CA VAL A 94 -3.90 -3.25 5.26
C VAL A 94 -4.82 -3.88 4.24
N LYS A 95 -5.50 -4.95 4.63
CA LYS A 95 -6.47 -5.61 3.77
C LYS A 95 -7.87 -5.24 4.21
N SER A 96 -8.68 -4.77 3.27
CA SER A 96 -10.05 -4.42 3.58
C SER A 96 -10.89 -5.68 3.83
N GLY A 97 -11.83 -5.59 4.78
CA GLY A 97 -12.83 -6.61 5.00
C GLY A 97 -14.15 -6.16 4.41
N ARG A 98 -14.76 -6.99 3.59
CA ARG A 98 -16.03 -6.67 2.94
C ARG A 98 -17.24 -7.27 3.65
N THR A 99 -17.00 -8.29 4.44
CA THR A 99 -18.02 -8.92 5.27
C THR A 99 -17.77 -8.55 6.72
N ARG A 100 -18.76 -8.80 7.59
CA ARG A 100 -18.56 -8.55 9.01
C ARG A 100 -17.37 -9.36 9.54
N ALA A 101 -17.25 -10.61 9.14
CA ALA A 101 -16.12 -11.43 9.52
C ALA A 101 -14.82 -10.91 8.92
N GLY A 102 -14.85 -10.48 7.66
CA GLY A 102 -13.70 -9.90 7.00
C GLY A 102 -13.22 -8.61 7.66
N VAL A 103 -14.15 -7.77 8.08
CA VAL A 103 -13.81 -6.53 8.79
C VAL A 103 -13.11 -6.83 10.10
N ARG A 104 -13.60 -7.81 10.86
CA ARG A 104 -12.95 -8.20 12.11
C ARG A 104 -11.55 -8.76 11.87
N ALA A 105 -11.39 -9.59 10.86
CA ALA A 105 -10.09 -10.16 10.52
C ALA A 105 -9.10 -9.04 10.13
N ALA A 106 -9.54 -8.09 9.31
CA ALA A 106 -8.70 -6.97 8.94
C ALA A 106 -8.29 -6.14 10.15
N ALA A 107 -9.23 -5.87 11.05
CA ALA A 107 -8.94 -5.11 12.27
C ALA A 107 -7.94 -5.84 13.17
N SER A 108 -8.01 -7.17 13.25
CA SER A 108 -7.07 -7.93 14.07
C SER A 108 -5.68 -8.04 13.45
N HIS A 109 -5.57 -7.83 12.13
CA HIS A 109 -4.30 -7.93 11.41
C HIS A 109 -3.64 -6.59 11.13
N THR A 110 -4.30 -5.49 11.47
CA THR A 110 -3.75 -4.16 11.25
C THR A 110 -2.86 -3.69 12.40
N GLY A 111 -2.73 -4.52 13.37
CA GLY A 111 -1.83 -4.19 14.49
C GLY A 111 -0.37 -4.27 14.11
#